data_92fdb7c11a4ac1aa735d116f65aab419
#
_entry.id   92fdb7c11a4ac1aa735d116f65aab419
#
_cell.length_a   1.000
_cell.length_b   1.000
_cell.length_c   1.000
_cell.angle_alpha   90.00
_cell.angle_beta   90.00
_cell.angle_gamma   90.00
#
_symmetry.space_group_name_H-M   'P 1'
#
loop_
_entity.id
_entity.type
_entity.pdbx_description
1 polymer ?
#
loop_
_entity_poly.entity_id
_entity_poly.type
_entity_poly.pdbx_seq_one_letter_code
_entity_poly.pdbx_strand_id
1 'polypeptide(L)'
;ADHFGLVARLASDRTRVYFNRPDAEIIESWEGFGPMLAYAGHHGFPVDRLRAALKAHPGSRFGTDWVPPLQILSEGDAITVGDYVWQCVETPGHTVGHTCLYDPSRKLLIAGDHLLIDITPNIQCWSDTQDPLRHYLASLNKVDALDVRRVLPGHRRLFADHRRRISELKRHHRERLAEVMTLLAGGPFTAYETASRMTWDLQAPSWSDFPVAQQWFATGEALAHLRYLEEAGRINRRTERDIVRFSPMP
;
A
#
# COMPACT_ATOMS: atom_id res chain seq x y z
N ALA A 1 6.02 -7.76 7.20
CA ALA A 1 7.00 -8.79 7.63
C ALA A 1 8.31 -8.65 6.87
N ASP A 2 8.27 -8.46 5.56
CA ASP A 2 9.42 -8.44 4.65
C ASP A 2 10.33 -7.20 4.77
N HIS A 3 9.82 -6.09 5.32
CA HIS A 3 10.62 -4.88 5.56
C HIS A 3 11.08 -4.69 7.02
N PHE A 4 10.39 -5.29 7.99
CA PHE A 4 10.68 -5.07 9.42
C PHE A 4 10.86 -6.37 10.22
N GLY A 5 10.39 -7.50 9.72
CA GLY A 5 10.34 -8.77 10.46
C GLY A 5 11.69 -9.30 10.96
N LEU A 6 12.80 -8.89 10.33
CA LEU A 6 14.15 -9.29 10.74
C LEU A 6 14.86 -8.28 11.67
N VAL A 7 14.19 -7.20 12.08
CA VAL A 7 14.84 -6.14 12.88
C VAL A 7 15.48 -6.69 14.15
N ALA A 8 14.82 -7.61 14.86
CA ALA A 8 15.36 -8.24 16.06
C ALA A 8 16.63 -9.08 15.83
N ARG A 9 16.89 -9.49 14.59
CA ARG A 9 18.09 -10.25 14.21
C ARG A 9 19.22 -9.36 13.70
N LEU A 10 18.89 -8.21 13.13
CA LEU A 10 19.83 -7.32 12.46
C LEU A 10 20.23 -6.12 13.33
N ALA A 11 19.35 -5.67 14.21
CA ALA A 11 19.61 -4.53 15.08
C ALA A 11 20.37 -4.96 16.35
N SER A 12 21.21 -4.05 16.82
CA SER A 12 21.91 -4.09 18.11
C SER A 12 21.70 -2.77 18.85
N ASP A 13 22.18 -2.66 20.07
CA ASP A 13 22.09 -1.42 20.89
C ASP A 13 22.74 -0.20 20.21
N ARG A 14 23.60 -0.42 19.20
CA ARG A 14 24.23 0.65 18.39
C ARG A 14 23.54 0.91 17.07
N THR A 15 22.53 0.13 16.70
CA THR A 15 21.80 0.28 15.45
C THR A 15 20.73 1.36 15.60
N ARG A 16 20.76 2.36 14.73
CA ARG A 16 19.68 3.34 14.65
C ARG A 16 18.63 2.84 13.66
N VAL A 17 17.39 2.79 14.10
CA VAL A 17 16.25 2.38 13.27
C VAL A 17 15.37 3.60 13.04
N TYR A 18 15.23 3.97 11.79
CA TYR A 18 14.49 5.17 11.39
C TYR A 18 13.11 4.81 10.84
N PHE A 19 12.13 5.61 11.20
CA PHE A 19 10.76 5.50 10.70
C PHE A 19 10.16 6.88 10.45
N ASN A 20 9.16 6.95 9.57
CA ASN A 20 8.24 8.09 9.55
C ASN A 20 7.21 7.93 10.68
N ARG A 21 6.73 9.06 11.24
CA ARG A 21 5.83 9.04 12.40
C ARG A 21 4.57 8.20 12.21
N PRO A 22 3.77 8.32 11.11
CA PRO A 22 2.55 7.54 10.96
C PRO A 22 2.75 6.02 10.99
N ASP A 23 3.81 5.51 10.36
CA ASP A 23 4.09 4.07 10.39
C ASP A 23 4.67 3.62 11.74
N ALA A 24 5.44 4.48 12.43
CA ALA A 24 5.91 4.22 13.78
C ALA A 24 4.74 4.07 14.76
N GLU A 25 3.77 4.96 14.72
CA GLU A 25 2.57 4.92 15.56
C GLU A 25 1.76 3.62 15.33
N ILE A 26 1.65 3.15 14.08
CA ILE A 26 1.00 1.86 13.78
C ILE A 26 1.76 0.70 14.43
N ILE A 27 3.09 0.70 14.35
CA ILE A 27 3.91 -0.38 14.93
C ILE A 27 3.84 -0.35 16.46
N GLU A 28 3.94 0.83 17.07
CA GLU A 28 3.91 1.02 18.52
C GLU A 28 2.54 0.70 19.13
N SER A 29 1.45 0.94 18.39
CA SER A 29 0.07 0.68 18.80
C SER A 29 -0.51 -0.64 18.27
N TRP A 30 0.31 -1.51 17.73
CA TRP A 30 -0.16 -2.72 17.05
C TRP A 30 -0.85 -3.71 18.00
N GLU A 31 -2.16 -3.84 17.91
CA GLU A 31 -3.00 -4.78 18.67
C GLU A 31 -3.40 -6.04 17.87
N GLY A 32 -2.74 -6.27 16.74
CA GLY A 32 -3.02 -7.40 15.86
C GLY A 32 -4.02 -7.09 14.74
N PHE A 33 -4.45 -8.13 14.04
CA PHE A 33 -5.28 -8.00 12.84
C PHE A 33 -6.77 -7.76 13.10
N GLY A 34 -7.21 -7.71 14.37
CA GLY A 34 -8.62 -7.61 14.73
C GLY A 34 -9.37 -6.48 14.03
N PRO A 35 -8.92 -5.22 14.14
CA PRO A 35 -9.56 -4.08 13.47
C PRO A 35 -9.64 -4.23 11.94
N MET A 36 -8.57 -4.69 11.31
CA MET A 36 -8.53 -4.90 9.85
C MET A 36 -9.49 -6.02 9.40
N LEU A 37 -9.62 -7.09 10.20
CA LEU A 37 -10.58 -8.17 9.95
C LEU A 37 -12.02 -7.69 10.05
N ALA A 38 -12.34 -6.89 11.06
CA ALA A 38 -13.66 -6.30 11.22
C ALA A 38 -13.99 -5.40 10.02
N TYR A 39 -13.07 -4.51 9.65
CA TYR A 39 -13.23 -3.63 8.51
C TYR A 39 -13.42 -4.39 7.19
N ALA A 40 -12.63 -5.44 6.95
CA ALA A 40 -12.79 -6.30 5.79
C ALA A 40 -14.18 -6.97 5.76
N GLY A 41 -14.69 -7.40 6.92
CA GLY A 41 -16.04 -7.98 7.06
C GLY A 41 -17.13 -6.99 6.68
N HIS A 42 -17.07 -5.75 7.15
CA HIS A 42 -18.00 -4.68 6.75
C HIS A 42 -18.00 -4.42 5.24
N HIS A 43 -16.89 -4.71 4.56
CA HIS A 43 -16.75 -4.60 3.11
C HIS A 43 -16.98 -5.91 2.34
N GLY A 44 -17.62 -6.89 2.99
CA GLY A 44 -18.11 -8.12 2.38
C GLY A 44 -17.09 -9.25 2.30
N PHE A 45 -15.89 -9.10 2.88
CA PHE A 45 -14.88 -10.17 2.86
C PHE A 45 -15.30 -11.33 3.79
N PRO A 46 -15.15 -12.62 3.39
CA PRO A 46 -15.42 -13.78 4.24
C PRO A 46 -14.37 -13.89 5.36
N VAL A 47 -14.64 -13.29 6.53
CA VAL A 47 -13.67 -13.09 7.63
C VAL A 47 -13.11 -14.41 8.18
N ASP A 48 -13.91 -15.47 8.24
CA ASP A 48 -13.44 -16.76 8.77
C ASP A 48 -12.36 -17.38 7.88
N ARG A 49 -12.49 -17.23 6.55
CA ARG A 49 -11.44 -17.65 5.59
C ARG A 49 -10.16 -16.85 5.79
N LEU A 50 -10.28 -15.54 6.00
CA LEU A 50 -9.13 -14.67 6.21
C LEU A 50 -8.43 -14.97 7.54
N ARG A 51 -9.19 -15.18 8.62
CA ARG A 51 -8.65 -15.55 9.93
C ARG A 51 -7.85 -16.86 9.87
N ALA A 52 -8.33 -17.85 9.13
CA ALA A 52 -7.61 -19.10 8.90
C ALA A 52 -6.32 -18.88 8.09
N ALA A 53 -6.38 -18.05 7.05
CA ALA A 53 -5.21 -17.75 6.20
C ALA A 53 -4.13 -16.96 6.96
N LEU A 54 -4.51 -16.01 7.81
CA LEU A 54 -3.56 -15.21 8.61
C LEU A 54 -2.78 -16.07 9.61
N LYS A 55 -3.36 -17.13 10.17
CA LYS A 55 -2.62 -18.07 11.03
C LYS A 55 -1.48 -18.77 10.29
N ALA A 56 -1.63 -18.99 8.99
CA ALA A 56 -0.63 -19.64 8.15
C ALA A 56 0.29 -18.61 7.42
N HIS A 57 0.01 -17.32 7.55
CA HIS A 57 0.72 -16.27 6.83
C HIS A 57 2.18 -16.15 7.30
N PRO A 58 3.16 -15.99 6.39
CA PRO A 58 4.56 -15.79 6.77
C PRO A 58 4.78 -14.67 7.80
N GLY A 59 3.97 -13.62 7.79
CA GLY A 59 4.02 -12.54 8.76
C GLY A 59 3.77 -13.00 10.20
N SER A 60 2.91 -14.01 10.41
CA SER A 60 2.71 -14.61 11.74
C SER A 60 3.90 -15.45 12.19
N ARG A 61 4.69 -15.98 11.24
CA ARG A 61 5.84 -16.85 11.51
C ARG A 61 7.15 -16.10 11.58
N PHE A 62 7.31 -15.05 10.78
CA PHE A 62 8.55 -14.30 10.59
C PHE A 62 8.43 -12.84 11.03
N GLY A 63 7.34 -12.48 11.68
CA GLY A 63 7.21 -11.19 12.36
C GLY A 63 8.12 -11.10 13.58
N THR A 64 8.23 -9.91 14.14
CA THR A 64 8.95 -9.68 15.40
C THR A 64 8.01 -9.02 16.39
N ASP A 65 8.07 -9.48 17.64
CA ASP A 65 7.39 -8.83 18.78
C ASP A 65 8.28 -7.76 19.42
N TRP A 66 9.53 -7.66 18.98
CA TRP A 66 10.46 -6.66 19.47
C TRP A 66 10.49 -5.43 18.56
N VAL A 67 10.18 -4.28 19.14
CA VAL A 67 10.27 -2.97 18.48
C VAL A 67 11.42 -2.19 19.15
N PRO A 68 12.49 -1.89 18.38
CA PRO A 68 13.58 -1.08 18.89
C PRO A 68 13.14 0.38 19.09
N PRO A 69 13.92 1.20 19.84
CA PRO A 69 13.70 2.63 19.86
C PRO A 69 13.76 3.21 18.45
N LEU A 70 12.65 3.81 17.99
CA LEU A 70 12.53 4.37 16.64
C LEU A 70 13.00 5.83 16.65
N GLN A 71 13.82 6.20 15.67
CA GLN A 71 14.16 7.59 15.36
C GLN A 71 13.25 8.09 14.24
N ILE A 72 12.52 9.15 14.51
CA ILE A 72 11.56 9.68 13.55
C ILE A 72 12.29 10.54 12.51
N LEU A 73 11.99 10.25 11.25
CA LEU A 73 12.35 11.08 10.10
C LEU A 73 11.11 11.79 9.57
N SER A 74 11.31 13.01 9.15
CA SER A 74 10.31 13.85 8.50
C SER A 74 10.80 14.32 7.14
N GLU A 75 9.92 14.87 6.32
CA GLU A 75 10.25 15.46 5.02
C GLU A 75 11.46 16.39 5.12
N GLY A 76 12.47 16.15 4.29
CA GLY A 76 13.70 16.96 4.22
C GLY A 76 14.79 16.61 5.23
N ASP A 77 14.51 15.78 6.24
CA ASP A 77 15.57 15.29 7.14
C ASP A 77 16.62 14.49 6.34
N ALA A 78 17.85 14.46 6.85
CA ALA A 78 18.94 13.78 6.17
C ALA A 78 19.63 12.76 7.08
N ILE A 79 19.95 11.59 6.49
CA ILE A 79 20.80 10.58 7.10
C ILE A 79 22.10 10.44 6.30
N THR A 80 23.22 10.40 7.02
CA THR A 80 24.53 10.14 6.39
C THR A 80 24.96 8.71 6.64
N VAL A 81 25.31 8.01 5.56
CA VAL A 81 25.84 6.64 5.61
C VAL A 81 27.10 6.57 4.74
N GLY A 82 28.27 6.53 5.38
CA GLY A 82 29.54 6.71 4.68
C GLY A 82 29.58 8.04 3.96
N ASP A 83 29.84 8.02 2.66
CA ASP A 83 29.89 9.22 1.79
C ASP A 83 28.52 9.60 1.20
N TYR A 84 27.45 8.90 1.55
CA TYR A 84 26.11 9.16 1.03
C TYR A 84 25.31 10.04 1.99
N VAL A 85 24.63 11.05 1.45
CA VAL A 85 23.68 11.88 2.20
C VAL A 85 22.28 11.66 1.62
N TRP A 86 21.45 11.00 2.36
CA TRP A 86 20.09 10.62 1.97
C TRP A 86 19.07 11.59 2.57
N GLN A 87 18.36 12.31 1.74
CA GLN A 87 17.26 13.18 2.12
C GLN A 87 15.97 12.33 2.22
N CYS A 88 15.23 12.53 3.30
CA CYS A 88 13.90 11.96 3.49
C CYS A 88 12.90 12.62 2.54
N VAL A 89 12.20 11.82 1.77
CA VAL A 89 11.11 12.24 0.88
C VAL A 89 9.88 11.43 1.27
N GLU A 90 8.93 12.07 1.96
CA GLU A 90 7.69 11.40 2.35
C GLU A 90 6.84 11.10 1.12
N THR A 91 6.47 9.84 0.97
CA THR A 91 5.72 9.31 -0.18
C THR A 91 4.57 8.40 0.27
N PRO A 92 3.61 8.93 1.07
CA PRO A 92 2.48 8.15 1.55
C PRO A 92 1.67 7.55 0.40
N GLY A 93 1.08 6.37 0.65
CA GLY A 93 0.24 5.65 -0.29
C GLY A 93 0.31 4.14 -0.11
N HIS A 94 1.49 3.52 -0.32
CA HIS A 94 1.69 2.09 -0.03
C HIS A 94 1.50 1.80 1.46
N THR A 95 2.13 2.60 2.31
CA THR A 95 1.78 2.79 3.71
C THR A 95 1.50 4.26 3.99
N VAL A 96 0.89 4.58 5.14
CA VAL A 96 0.57 5.97 5.51
C VAL A 96 1.82 6.80 5.79
N GLY A 97 2.92 6.17 6.21
CA GLY A 97 4.21 6.78 6.51
C GLY A 97 5.31 6.40 5.51
N HIS A 98 4.97 5.85 4.34
CA HIS A 98 5.99 5.45 3.38
C HIS A 98 6.93 6.61 3.06
N THR A 99 8.22 6.31 2.99
CA THR A 99 9.29 7.29 2.79
C THR A 99 10.31 6.75 1.80
N CYS A 100 10.66 7.55 0.80
CA CYS A 100 11.83 7.33 -0.05
C CYS A 100 13.05 8.06 0.53
N LEU A 101 14.24 7.60 0.18
CA LEU A 101 15.49 8.29 0.49
C LEU A 101 16.17 8.72 -0.81
N TYR A 102 16.49 10.00 -0.93
CA TYR A 102 17.04 10.58 -2.14
C TYR A 102 18.42 11.20 -1.91
N ASP A 103 19.42 10.78 -2.70
CA ASP A 103 20.73 11.44 -2.78
C ASP A 103 20.78 12.36 -4.03
N PRO A 104 20.63 13.67 -3.87
CA PRO A 104 20.61 14.60 -5.01
C PRO A 104 21.95 14.72 -5.70
N SER A 105 23.08 14.50 -5.00
CA SER A 105 24.41 14.61 -5.57
C SER A 105 24.73 13.47 -6.54
N ARG A 106 24.23 12.28 -6.25
CA ARG A 106 24.40 11.06 -7.05
C ARG A 106 23.18 10.74 -7.90
N LYS A 107 22.07 11.45 -7.67
CA LYS A 107 20.77 11.25 -8.34
C LYS A 107 20.24 9.81 -8.13
N LEU A 108 20.37 9.32 -6.92
CA LEU A 108 19.93 7.97 -6.50
C LEU A 108 18.66 8.09 -5.66
N LEU A 109 17.71 7.20 -5.89
CA LEU A 109 16.48 7.10 -5.12
C LEU A 109 16.32 5.68 -4.56
N ILE A 110 16.36 5.53 -3.23
CA ILE A 110 15.87 4.32 -2.56
C ILE A 110 14.37 4.49 -2.43
N ALA A 111 13.61 3.72 -3.21
CA ALA A 111 12.20 3.94 -3.43
C ALA A 111 11.29 3.07 -2.57
N GLY A 112 11.83 2.13 -1.80
CA GLY A 112 11.00 1.16 -1.09
C GLY A 112 9.95 0.55 -2.03
N ASP A 113 8.71 0.48 -1.58
CA ASP A 113 7.58 -0.01 -2.38
C ASP A 113 6.76 1.12 -3.04
N HIS A 114 7.29 2.34 -3.06
CA HIS A 114 6.67 3.44 -3.80
C HIS A 114 6.81 3.27 -5.33
N LEU A 115 8.00 2.87 -5.79
CA LEU A 115 8.30 2.66 -7.22
C LEU A 115 8.93 1.29 -7.44
N LEU A 116 8.16 0.37 -8.02
CA LEU A 116 8.59 -0.97 -8.44
C LEU A 116 8.55 -1.08 -9.96
N ILE A 117 9.47 -1.86 -10.58
CA ILE A 117 9.58 -1.88 -12.05
C ILE A 117 8.72 -2.96 -12.71
N ASP A 118 8.78 -4.19 -12.25
CA ASP A 118 8.16 -5.33 -12.93
C ASP A 118 6.79 -5.70 -12.34
N ILE A 119 6.40 -5.05 -11.24
CA ILE A 119 5.11 -5.21 -10.55
C ILE A 119 4.56 -3.84 -10.13
N THR A 120 3.27 -3.75 -9.89
CA THR A 120 2.65 -2.54 -9.32
C THR A 120 2.74 -2.58 -7.79
N PRO A 121 3.06 -1.46 -7.13
CA PRO A 121 2.89 -1.34 -5.69
C PRO A 121 1.45 -1.62 -5.28
N ASN A 122 1.28 -2.35 -4.20
CA ASN A 122 -0.04 -2.63 -3.65
C ASN A 122 -0.51 -1.43 -2.82
N ILE A 123 -1.60 -0.79 -3.24
CA ILE A 123 -2.20 0.36 -2.57
C ILE A 123 -3.52 -0.08 -1.94
N GLN A 124 -3.51 -0.29 -0.64
CA GLN A 124 -4.66 -0.82 0.10
C GLN A 124 -5.31 0.23 1.00
N CYS A 125 -6.61 0.13 1.18
CA CYS A 125 -7.38 0.90 2.15
C CYS A 125 -8.00 -0.02 3.19
N TRP A 126 -7.73 0.25 4.48
CA TRP A 126 -8.28 -0.51 5.60
C TRP A 126 -8.85 0.39 6.70
N SER A 127 -9.18 1.62 6.36
CA SER A 127 -9.77 2.60 7.27
C SER A 127 -10.58 3.65 6.50
N ASP A 128 -11.66 4.12 7.08
CA ASP A 128 -12.47 5.22 6.52
C ASP A 128 -11.80 6.59 6.60
N THR A 129 -10.73 6.71 7.38
CA THR A 129 -9.99 7.97 7.55
C THR A 129 -8.88 8.17 6.52
N GLN A 130 -8.69 7.20 5.61
CA GLN A 130 -7.59 7.19 4.65
C GLN A 130 -8.09 7.29 3.21
N ASP A 131 -7.32 7.96 2.35
CA ASP A 131 -7.41 7.91 0.89
C ASP A 131 -6.01 7.59 0.31
N PRO A 132 -5.58 6.32 0.44
CA PRO A 132 -4.21 5.93 0.10
C PRO A 132 -3.90 6.11 -1.39
N LEU A 133 -4.89 5.94 -2.27
CA LEU A 133 -4.67 6.14 -3.70
C LEU A 133 -4.44 7.61 -4.05
N ARG A 134 -5.17 8.54 -3.43
CA ARG A 134 -4.93 9.99 -3.59
C ARG A 134 -3.52 10.36 -3.14
N HIS A 135 -3.13 9.88 -1.96
CA HIS A 135 -1.79 10.13 -1.42
C HIS A 135 -0.71 9.53 -2.33
N TYR A 136 -0.90 8.31 -2.80
CA TYR A 136 0.04 7.66 -3.72
C TYR A 136 0.22 8.45 -5.03
N LEU A 137 -0.88 8.88 -5.66
CA LEU A 137 -0.82 9.68 -6.89
C LEU A 137 -0.16 11.04 -6.68
N ALA A 138 -0.37 11.68 -5.53
CA ALA A 138 0.34 12.91 -5.15
C ALA A 138 1.83 12.64 -4.93
N SER A 139 2.19 11.55 -4.27
CA SER A 139 3.57 11.12 -4.03
C SER A 139 4.30 10.79 -5.35
N LEU A 140 3.62 10.17 -6.31
CA LEU A 140 4.15 9.97 -7.66
C LEU A 140 4.49 11.31 -8.35
N ASN A 141 3.66 12.35 -8.18
CA ASN A 141 3.96 13.68 -8.73
C ASN A 141 5.19 14.30 -8.05
N LYS A 142 5.34 14.13 -6.72
CA LYS A 142 6.50 14.62 -5.97
C LYS A 142 7.79 13.97 -6.49
N VAL A 143 7.81 12.66 -6.65
CA VAL A 143 8.98 11.91 -7.12
C VAL A 143 9.28 12.16 -8.61
N ASP A 144 8.26 12.41 -9.43
CA ASP A 144 8.41 12.78 -10.84
C ASP A 144 9.24 14.08 -11.04
N ALA A 145 9.14 15.00 -10.09
CA ALA A 145 9.88 16.26 -10.09
C ALA A 145 11.38 16.13 -9.71
N LEU A 146 11.79 14.99 -9.14
CA LEU A 146 13.18 14.77 -8.76
C LEU A 146 14.05 14.44 -9.98
N ASP A 147 15.33 14.79 -9.87
CA ASP A 147 16.33 14.42 -10.90
C ASP A 147 16.99 13.07 -10.53
N VAL A 148 16.33 11.97 -10.90
CA VAL A 148 16.76 10.61 -10.56
C VAL A 148 17.39 9.93 -11.75
N ARG A 149 18.66 9.49 -11.59
CA ARG A 149 19.38 8.68 -12.57
C ARG A 149 19.13 7.19 -12.38
N ARG A 150 18.94 6.74 -11.13
CA ARG A 150 18.74 5.32 -10.80
C ARG A 150 17.83 5.17 -9.60
N VAL A 151 16.90 4.23 -9.71
CA VAL A 151 15.98 3.82 -8.64
C VAL A 151 16.45 2.49 -8.06
N LEU A 152 16.46 2.43 -6.73
CA LEU A 152 16.70 1.25 -5.90
C LEU A 152 15.38 0.88 -5.23
N PRO A 153 14.57 -0.01 -5.84
CA PRO A 153 13.27 -0.39 -5.29
C PRO A 153 13.42 -1.41 -4.17
N GLY A 154 12.38 -1.56 -3.33
CA GLY A 154 12.31 -2.57 -2.28
C GLY A 154 12.29 -3.99 -2.84
N HIS A 155 11.71 -4.19 -4.01
CA HIS A 155 11.58 -5.48 -4.67
C HIS A 155 12.02 -5.45 -6.14
N ARG A 156 12.41 -6.60 -6.67
CA ARG A 156 12.82 -6.84 -8.05
C ARG A 156 14.19 -6.23 -8.36
N ARG A 157 14.34 -5.49 -9.44
CA ARG A 157 15.63 -5.02 -9.96
C ARG A 157 15.75 -3.51 -9.98
N LEU A 158 16.98 -3.03 -9.95
CA LEU A 158 17.30 -1.63 -10.16
C LEU A 158 16.87 -1.18 -11.56
N PHE A 159 16.46 0.09 -11.69
CA PHE A 159 16.10 0.65 -12.98
C PHE A 159 16.45 2.15 -13.09
N ALA A 160 16.42 2.66 -14.30
CA ALA A 160 16.44 4.06 -14.65
C ALA A 160 15.07 4.46 -15.23
N ASP A 161 14.93 5.73 -15.66
CA ASP A 161 13.70 6.26 -16.25
C ASP A 161 12.48 6.12 -15.34
N HIS A 162 12.62 6.69 -14.13
CA HIS A 162 11.55 6.74 -13.14
C HIS A 162 10.29 7.46 -13.68
N ARG A 163 10.44 8.50 -14.53
CA ARG A 163 9.32 9.26 -15.09
C ARG A 163 8.44 8.42 -16.01
N ARG A 164 9.05 7.58 -16.85
CA ARG A 164 8.31 6.62 -17.65
C ARG A 164 7.52 5.68 -16.75
N ARG A 165 8.19 5.13 -15.71
CA ARG A 165 7.52 4.20 -14.78
C ARG A 165 6.37 4.87 -14.02
N ILE A 166 6.55 6.11 -13.56
CA ILE A 166 5.48 6.91 -12.94
C ILE A 166 4.29 7.10 -13.89
N SER A 167 4.56 7.41 -15.15
CA SER A 167 3.50 7.55 -16.17
C SER A 167 2.72 6.24 -16.39
N GLU A 168 3.40 5.09 -16.37
CA GLU A 168 2.78 3.75 -16.45
C GLU A 168 1.90 3.48 -15.24
N LEU A 169 2.36 3.76 -14.02
CA LEU A 169 1.60 3.59 -12.77
C LEU A 169 0.37 4.49 -12.73
N LYS A 170 0.52 5.77 -13.09
CA LYS A 170 -0.63 6.69 -13.20
C LYS A 170 -1.67 6.23 -14.21
N ARG A 171 -1.23 5.67 -15.35
CA ARG A 171 -2.14 5.08 -16.35
C ARG A 171 -2.84 3.86 -15.79
N HIS A 172 -2.11 2.94 -15.16
CA HIS A 172 -2.67 1.77 -14.51
C HIS A 172 -3.82 2.13 -13.55
N HIS A 173 -3.61 3.07 -12.63
CA HIS A 173 -4.67 3.46 -11.70
C HIS A 173 -5.85 4.15 -12.38
N ARG A 174 -5.65 4.93 -13.45
CA ARG A 174 -6.77 5.47 -14.25
C ARG A 174 -7.61 4.36 -14.90
N GLU A 175 -6.96 3.34 -15.45
CA GLU A 175 -7.63 2.17 -16.05
C GLU A 175 -8.42 1.39 -14.98
N ARG A 176 -7.83 1.18 -13.79
CA ARG A 176 -8.51 0.55 -12.64
C ARG A 176 -9.74 1.35 -12.18
N LEU A 177 -9.63 2.67 -12.07
CA LEU A 177 -10.77 3.53 -11.72
C LEU A 177 -11.89 3.46 -12.76
N ALA A 178 -11.57 3.40 -14.05
CA ALA A 178 -12.54 3.23 -15.11
C ALA A 178 -13.21 1.85 -15.06
N GLU A 179 -12.45 0.80 -14.79
CA GLU A 179 -12.96 -0.55 -14.59
C GLU A 179 -13.97 -0.61 -13.42
N VAL A 180 -13.61 -0.04 -12.25
CA VAL A 180 -14.51 0.04 -11.09
C VAL A 180 -15.81 0.77 -11.43
N MET A 181 -15.75 1.90 -12.13
CA MET A 181 -16.95 2.63 -12.57
C MET A 181 -17.83 1.79 -13.49
N THR A 182 -17.23 1.05 -14.41
CA THR A 182 -17.95 0.15 -15.33
C THR A 182 -18.64 -0.97 -14.56
N LEU A 183 -17.98 -1.57 -13.60
CA LEU A 183 -18.56 -2.63 -12.76
C LEU A 183 -19.75 -2.10 -11.95
N LEU A 184 -19.60 -0.95 -11.31
CA LEU A 184 -20.67 -0.36 -10.49
C LEU A 184 -21.90 0.04 -11.29
N ALA A 185 -21.80 0.28 -12.59
CA ALA A 185 -22.95 0.51 -13.45
C ALA A 185 -23.91 -0.70 -13.51
N GLY A 186 -23.42 -1.90 -13.18
CA GLY A 186 -24.21 -3.13 -13.09
C GLY A 186 -24.97 -3.32 -11.77
N GLY A 187 -24.78 -2.45 -10.79
CA GLY A 187 -25.47 -2.50 -9.49
C GLY A 187 -24.57 -2.15 -8.32
N PRO A 188 -25.12 -2.06 -7.10
CA PRO A 188 -24.34 -1.81 -5.89
C PRO A 188 -23.54 -3.06 -5.48
N PHE A 189 -22.22 -2.89 -5.28
CA PHE A 189 -21.33 -3.98 -4.86
C PHE A 189 -20.56 -3.61 -3.58
N THR A 190 -20.23 -4.62 -2.78
CA THR A 190 -19.23 -4.50 -1.72
C THR A 190 -17.83 -4.39 -2.34
N ALA A 191 -16.82 -4.03 -1.55
CA ALA A 191 -15.45 -4.01 -2.05
C ALA A 191 -14.96 -5.41 -2.45
N TYR A 192 -15.34 -6.45 -1.68
CA TYR A 192 -15.03 -7.84 -2.02
C TYR A 192 -15.69 -8.29 -3.34
N GLU A 193 -16.98 -7.96 -3.54
CA GLU A 193 -17.69 -8.24 -4.79
C GLU A 193 -17.09 -7.47 -5.97
N THR A 194 -16.67 -6.23 -5.76
CA THR A 194 -15.94 -5.43 -6.77
C THR A 194 -14.62 -6.09 -7.12
N ALA A 195 -13.78 -6.41 -6.13
CA ALA A 195 -12.50 -7.08 -6.34
C ALA A 195 -12.67 -8.41 -7.10
N SER A 196 -13.72 -9.17 -6.79
CA SER A 196 -13.96 -10.47 -7.45
C SER A 196 -14.31 -10.36 -8.95
N ARG A 197 -14.64 -9.16 -9.43
CA ARG A 197 -15.04 -8.87 -10.81
C ARG A 197 -13.98 -8.07 -11.57
N MET A 198 -13.04 -7.47 -10.86
CA MET A 198 -11.91 -6.76 -11.46
C MET A 198 -10.93 -7.74 -12.10
N THR A 199 -10.18 -7.25 -13.09
CA THR A 199 -9.13 -8.02 -13.76
C THR A 199 -7.85 -8.03 -12.93
N TRP A 200 -7.26 -9.19 -12.71
CA TRP A 200 -6.01 -9.35 -11.97
C TRP A 200 -4.99 -10.12 -12.81
N ASP A 201 -3.73 -9.68 -12.75
CA ASP A 201 -2.61 -10.41 -13.37
C ASP A 201 -2.17 -11.58 -12.45
N LEU A 202 -3.10 -12.51 -12.23
CA LEU A 202 -2.86 -13.71 -11.44
C LEU A 202 -3.26 -14.93 -12.28
N GLN A 203 -2.40 -15.93 -12.29
CA GLN A 203 -2.65 -17.20 -12.98
C GLN A 203 -3.53 -18.10 -12.12
N ALA A 204 -4.83 -17.82 -12.11
CA ALA A 204 -5.83 -18.68 -11.47
C ALA A 204 -7.07 -18.74 -12.35
N PRO A 205 -7.70 -19.94 -12.48
CA PRO A 205 -8.86 -20.13 -13.34
C PRO A 205 -10.08 -19.30 -12.93
N SER A 206 -10.25 -19.01 -11.65
CA SER A 206 -11.35 -18.22 -11.11
C SER A 206 -10.95 -17.49 -9.84
N TRP A 207 -11.77 -16.52 -9.41
CA TRP A 207 -11.59 -15.81 -8.15
C TRP A 207 -11.52 -16.73 -6.92
N SER A 208 -12.29 -17.82 -6.90
CA SER A 208 -12.28 -18.78 -5.80
C SER A 208 -10.96 -19.55 -5.69
N ASP A 209 -10.21 -19.66 -6.76
CA ASP A 209 -8.91 -20.33 -6.82
C ASP A 209 -7.75 -19.43 -6.38
N PHE A 210 -7.99 -18.13 -6.24
CA PHE A 210 -6.97 -17.23 -5.69
C PHE A 210 -6.70 -17.58 -4.23
N PRO A 211 -5.42 -17.62 -3.80
CA PRO A 211 -5.09 -17.71 -2.39
C PRO A 211 -5.81 -16.62 -1.59
N VAL A 212 -6.33 -16.96 -0.41
CA VAL A 212 -7.14 -16.02 0.40
C VAL A 212 -6.39 -14.73 0.71
N ALA A 213 -5.08 -14.80 0.92
CA ALA A 213 -4.23 -13.61 1.10
C ALA A 213 -4.23 -12.70 -0.14
N GLN A 214 -4.25 -13.27 -1.35
CA GLN A 214 -4.34 -12.49 -2.59
C GLN A 214 -5.73 -11.89 -2.78
N GLN A 215 -6.79 -12.62 -2.42
CA GLN A 215 -8.14 -12.05 -2.40
C GLN A 215 -8.24 -10.87 -1.42
N TRP A 216 -7.55 -10.93 -0.28
CA TRP A 216 -7.51 -9.83 0.69
C TRP A 216 -6.77 -8.62 0.11
N PHE A 217 -5.58 -8.81 -0.46
CA PHE A 217 -4.84 -7.72 -1.10
C PHE A 217 -5.66 -7.06 -2.22
N ALA A 218 -6.27 -7.87 -3.08
CA ALA A 218 -7.14 -7.39 -4.14
C ALA A 218 -8.37 -6.61 -3.61
N THR A 219 -8.96 -7.07 -2.49
CA THR A 219 -10.08 -6.35 -1.85
C THR A 219 -9.64 -5.00 -1.28
N GLY A 220 -8.48 -4.94 -0.64
CA GLY A 220 -7.90 -3.69 -0.14
C GLY A 220 -7.57 -2.70 -1.26
N GLU A 221 -7.08 -3.20 -2.39
CA GLU A 221 -6.82 -2.37 -3.57
C GLU A 221 -8.13 -1.88 -4.22
N ALA A 222 -9.13 -2.75 -4.39
CA ALA A 222 -10.45 -2.34 -4.87
C ALA A 222 -11.04 -1.25 -3.96
N LEU A 223 -10.90 -1.42 -2.64
CA LEU A 223 -11.38 -0.45 -1.66
C LEU A 223 -10.65 0.89 -1.77
N ALA A 224 -9.34 0.91 -2.02
CA ALA A 224 -8.60 2.16 -2.26
C ALA A 224 -9.13 2.92 -3.48
N HIS A 225 -9.50 2.22 -4.56
CA HIS A 225 -10.10 2.83 -5.75
C HIS A 225 -11.55 3.31 -5.49
N LEU A 226 -12.33 2.55 -4.73
CA LEU A 226 -13.69 2.93 -4.31
C LEU A 226 -13.65 4.18 -3.43
N ARG A 227 -12.76 4.24 -2.44
CA ARG A 227 -12.59 5.42 -1.59
C ARG A 227 -12.19 6.66 -2.39
N TYR A 228 -11.24 6.51 -3.31
CA TYR A 228 -10.84 7.61 -4.20
C TYR A 228 -12.02 8.16 -5.01
N LEU A 229 -12.85 7.28 -5.58
CA LEU A 229 -14.04 7.68 -6.35
C LEU A 229 -15.12 8.31 -5.48
N GLU A 230 -15.33 7.81 -4.26
CA GLU A 230 -16.24 8.38 -3.29
C GLU A 230 -15.83 9.80 -2.88
N GLU A 231 -14.56 10.00 -2.51
CA GLU A 231 -14.00 11.30 -2.17
C GLU A 231 -13.99 12.30 -3.36
N ALA A 232 -14.01 11.76 -4.57
CA ALA A 232 -14.17 12.54 -5.80
C ALA A 232 -15.64 12.82 -6.14
N GLY A 233 -16.61 12.38 -5.33
CA GLY A 233 -18.04 12.58 -5.55
C GLY A 233 -18.59 11.82 -6.76
N ARG A 234 -17.95 10.76 -7.22
CA ARG A 234 -18.36 9.98 -8.39
C ARG A 234 -19.23 8.78 -8.06
N ILE A 235 -19.09 8.27 -6.85
CA ILE A 235 -19.89 7.18 -6.29
C ILE A 235 -20.32 7.55 -4.88
N ASN A 236 -21.33 6.86 -4.38
CA ASN A 236 -21.74 6.92 -2.99
C ASN A 236 -21.66 5.54 -2.34
N ARG A 237 -21.65 5.50 -1.02
CA ARG A 237 -21.77 4.27 -0.25
C ARG A 237 -23.03 4.29 0.61
N ARG A 238 -23.58 3.09 0.83
CA ARG A 238 -24.67 2.85 1.77
C ARG A 238 -24.33 1.67 2.64
N THR A 239 -24.68 1.73 3.91
CA THR A 239 -24.54 0.60 4.83
C THR A 239 -25.89 -0.04 5.05
N GLU A 240 -25.97 -1.34 4.75
CA GLU A 240 -27.18 -2.14 4.93
C GLU A 240 -26.83 -3.38 5.75
N ARG A 241 -27.45 -3.56 6.93
CA ARG A 241 -27.18 -4.68 7.83
C ARG A 241 -25.68 -4.86 8.09
N ASP A 242 -25.00 -3.76 8.39
CA ASP A 242 -23.56 -3.71 8.70
C ASP A 242 -22.61 -3.99 7.51
N ILE A 243 -23.15 -4.08 6.30
CA ILE A 243 -22.38 -4.28 5.06
C ILE A 243 -22.40 -3.02 4.21
N VAL A 244 -21.23 -2.54 3.84
CA VAL A 244 -21.04 -1.37 2.97
C VAL A 244 -21.13 -1.78 1.50
N ARG A 245 -21.96 -1.06 0.73
CA ARG A 245 -22.07 -1.21 -0.72
C ARG A 245 -21.85 0.14 -1.40
N PHE A 246 -21.21 0.10 -2.55
CA PHE A 246 -20.92 1.26 -3.38
C PHE A 246 -21.76 1.23 -4.64
N SER A 247 -22.21 2.39 -5.10
CA SER A 247 -22.97 2.58 -6.34
C SER A 247 -22.59 3.90 -7.00
N PRO A 248 -22.78 4.07 -8.33
CA PRO A 248 -22.59 5.36 -8.98
C PRO A 248 -23.46 6.44 -8.35
N MET A 249 -23.03 7.69 -8.45
CA MET A 249 -23.92 8.82 -8.20
C MET A 249 -25.05 8.81 -9.25
N PRO A 250 -26.26 9.19 -8.86
CA PRO A 250 -27.42 9.30 -9.79
C PRO A 250 -27.15 10.19 -10.99
#